data_38a4ff35bf57addde1fa9cb8e430e1c2
#
_entry.id   38a4ff35bf57addde1fa9cb8e430e1c2
#
_cell.length_a   1.000
_cell.length_b   1.000
_cell.length_c   1.000
_cell.angle_alpha   90.00
_cell.angle_beta   90.00
_cell.angle_gamma   90.00
#
_symmetry.space_group_name_H-M   'P 1'
#
loop_
_entity.id
_entity.type
_entity.pdbx_description
1 polymer ?
#
loop_
_entity_poly.entity_id
_entity_poly.type
_entity_poly.pdbx_seq_one_letter_code
_entity_poly.pdbx_strand_id
1 'polypeptide(L)' 'MIEIQKNYKLTLTEQQAQELYQFLRTEKDIGRLGVDKDLKLIYDELKELFETGIR' A
#
# COMPACT_ATOMS: atom_id res chain seq x y z
N MET A 1 -9.77 7.01 7.84
CA MET A 1 -8.69 6.14 8.34
C MET A 1 -8.71 4.83 7.58
N ILE A 2 -7.56 4.40 7.16
CA ILE A 2 -7.43 3.20 6.33
C ILE A 2 -6.86 2.07 7.17
N GLU A 3 -7.50 0.90 7.09
CA GLU A 3 -7.08 -0.26 7.84
C GLU A 3 -6.83 -1.42 6.89
N ILE A 4 -5.65 -2.00 7.01
CA ILE A 4 -5.24 -3.15 6.21
C ILE A 4 -5.07 -4.34 7.15
N GLN A 5 -5.84 -5.40 6.91
CA GLN A 5 -5.76 -6.64 7.71
C GLN A 5 -5.42 -7.80 6.78
N LYS A 6 -4.22 -8.31 6.92
CA LYS A 6 -3.75 -9.52 6.23
C LYS A 6 -3.17 -10.45 7.28
N ASN A 7 -1.86 -10.61 7.29
CA ASN A 7 -1.16 -11.34 8.35
C ASN A 7 -0.93 -10.45 9.57
N TYR A 8 -1.21 -9.17 9.43
CA TYR A 8 -1.04 -8.16 10.45
C TYR A 8 -2.08 -7.07 10.23
N LYS A 9 -2.25 -6.21 11.23
CA LYS A 9 -3.17 -5.09 11.14
C LYS A 9 -2.37 -3.80 10.98
N LEU A 10 -2.72 -3.01 9.98
CA LEU A 10 -2.09 -1.72 9.72
C LEU A 10 -3.17 -0.66 9.59
N THR A 11 -3.07 0.40 10.41
CA THR A 11 -4.02 1.49 10.41
C THR A 11 -3.31 2.78 10.02
N LEU A 12 -3.82 3.46 9.01
CA LEU A 12 -3.21 4.66 8.45
C LEU A 12 -4.22 5.77 8.27
N THR A 13 -3.78 7.02 8.40
CA THR A 13 -4.56 8.16 7.94
C THR A 13 -4.51 8.19 6.41
N GLU A 14 -5.41 8.98 5.79
CA GLU A 14 -5.39 9.10 4.33
C GLU A 14 -4.05 9.63 3.83
N GLN A 15 -3.49 10.62 4.52
CA GLN A 15 -2.21 11.19 4.12
C GLN A 15 -1.09 10.16 4.24
N GLN A 16 -1.06 9.42 5.34
CA GLN A 16 -0.05 8.37 5.53
C GLN A 16 -0.18 7.29 4.47
N ALA A 17 -1.40 6.91 4.13
CA ALA A 17 -1.63 5.91 3.11
C ALA A 17 -1.15 6.37 1.75
N GLN A 18 -1.40 7.65 1.40
CA GLN A 18 -0.93 8.20 0.14
C GLN A 18 0.58 8.22 0.07
N GLU A 19 1.23 8.65 1.14
CA GLU A 19 2.69 8.70 1.20
C GLU A 19 3.30 7.31 1.06
N LEU A 20 2.73 6.34 1.76
CA LEU A 20 3.19 4.97 1.68
C LEU A 20 2.95 4.39 0.29
N TYR A 21 1.81 4.66 -0.30
CA TYR A 21 1.50 4.20 -1.65
C TYR A 21 2.50 4.73 -2.66
N GLN A 22 2.81 6.03 -2.59
CA GLN A 22 3.78 6.62 -3.50
C GLN A 22 5.18 6.04 -3.30
N PHE A 23 5.57 5.83 -2.06
CA PHE A 23 6.85 5.21 -1.76
C PHE A 23 6.93 3.80 -2.36
N LEU A 24 5.89 3.00 -2.14
CA LEU A 24 5.87 1.64 -2.66
C LEU A 24 5.79 1.60 -4.18
N ARG A 25 5.11 2.55 -4.77
CA ARG A 25 5.05 2.67 -6.23
C ARG A 25 6.44 2.94 -6.81
N THR A 26 7.20 3.81 -6.15
CA THR A 26 8.57 4.08 -6.55
C THR A 26 9.43 2.82 -6.44
N GLU A 27 9.29 2.08 -5.36
CA GLU A 27 10.02 0.82 -5.17
C GLU A 27 9.65 -0.20 -6.24
N LYS A 28 8.38 -0.23 -6.65
CA LYS A 28 7.94 -1.11 -7.72
C LYS A 28 8.61 -0.74 -9.04
N ASP A 29 8.67 0.56 -9.34
CA ASP A 29 9.29 1.03 -10.58
C ASP A 29 10.79 0.71 -10.63
N ILE A 30 11.43 0.72 -9.47
CA ILE A 30 12.85 0.35 -9.36
C ILE A 30 13.04 -1.17 -9.43
N GLY A 31 11.98 -1.92 -9.19
CA GLY A 31 12.03 -3.37 -9.23
C GLY A 31 12.34 -4.03 -7.89
N ARG A 32 12.33 -3.28 -6.79
CA ARG A 32 12.65 -3.84 -5.47
C ARG A 32 11.42 -4.35 -4.71
N LEU A 33 10.24 -3.92 -5.12
CA LEU A 33 9.02 -4.30 -4.40
C LEU A 33 8.76 -5.81 -4.43
N GLY A 34 9.14 -6.46 -5.51
CA GLY A 34 8.93 -7.90 -5.64
C GLY A 34 9.78 -8.75 -4.71
N VAL A 35 10.80 -8.16 -4.08
CA VAL A 35 11.67 -8.89 -3.15
C VAL A 35 11.00 -9.09 -1.81
N ASP A 36 10.15 -8.15 -1.40
CA ASP A 36 9.45 -8.21 -0.12
C ASP A 36 7.97 -8.43 -0.36
N LYS A 37 7.50 -9.64 -0.05
CA LYS A 37 6.11 -10.02 -0.27
C LYS A 37 5.15 -9.20 0.58
N ASP A 38 5.53 -8.85 1.79
CA ASP A 38 4.67 -8.08 2.69
C ASP A 38 4.44 -6.69 2.16
N LEU A 39 5.49 -6.04 1.65
CA LEU A 39 5.36 -4.71 1.05
C LEU A 39 4.50 -4.77 -0.20
N LYS A 40 4.63 -5.83 -0.99
CA LYS A 40 3.80 -5.99 -2.17
C LYS A 40 2.32 -6.12 -1.80
N LEU A 41 2.01 -6.87 -0.76
CA LEU A 41 0.63 -7.00 -0.29
C LEU A 41 0.07 -5.67 0.16
N ILE A 42 0.84 -4.89 0.90
CA ILE A 42 0.42 -3.55 1.32
C ILE A 42 0.19 -2.67 0.09
N TYR A 43 1.09 -2.72 -0.88
CA TYR A 43 0.94 -1.94 -2.10
C TYR A 43 -0.34 -2.31 -2.84
N ASP A 44 -0.61 -3.60 -2.99
CA ASP A 44 -1.82 -4.06 -3.69
C ASP A 44 -3.08 -3.58 -2.98
N GLU A 45 -3.12 -3.64 -1.66
CA GLU A 45 -4.27 -3.16 -0.88
C GLU A 45 -4.47 -1.66 -1.05
N LEU A 46 -3.39 -0.89 -0.97
CA LEU A 46 -3.48 0.56 -1.14
C LEU A 46 -3.88 0.92 -2.57
N LYS A 47 -3.33 0.23 -3.54
CA LYS A 47 -3.68 0.46 -4.94
C LYS A 47 -5.16 0.23 -5.17
N GLU A 48 -5.69 -0.87 -4.66
CA GLU A 48 -7.11 -1.17 -4.80
C GLU A 48 -7.97 -0.10 -4.14
N LEU A 49 -7.60 0.33 -2.95
CA LEU A 49 -8.31 1.39 -2.24
C LEU A 49 -8.35 2.69 -3.05
N PHE A 50 -7.20 3.11 -3.56
CA PHE A 50 -7.11 4.40 -4.26
C PHE A 50 -7.70 4.36 -5.65
N GLU A 51 -7.71 3.20 -6.30
CA GLU A 51 -8.24 3.09 -7.65
C GLU A 51 -9.73 2.75 -7.69
N THR A 52 -10.24 1.98 -6.73
CA THR A 52 -11.60 1.48 -6.78
C THR A 52 -12.44 1.78 -5.55
N GLY A 53 -11.81 1.95 -4.38
CA GLY A 53 -12.52 2.00 -3.11
C GLY A 53 -12.84 3.39 -2.58
N ILE A 54 -12.21 4.41 -3.11
CA ILE A 54 -12.36 5.77 -2.59
C ILE A 54 -13.20 6.59 -3.53
N ARG A 55 -14.45 6.49 -3.38
CA ARG A 55 -15.36 7.33 -4.17
C ARG A 55 -16.56 7.76 -3.37
#